data_834cbd5b3fc6781c70f60b4982d17fc3
#
_entry.id   834cbd5b3fc6781c70f60b4982d17fc3
#
_cell.length_a   1.000
_cell.length_b   1.000
_cell.length_c   1.000
_cell.angle_alpha   90.00
_cell.angle_beta   90.00
_cell.angle_gamma   90.00
#
_symmetry.space_group_name_H-M   'P 1'
#
loop_
_entity.id
_entity.type
_entity.pdbx_description
1 polymer ?
#
loop_
_entity_poly.entity_id
_entity_poly.type
_entity_poly.pdbx_seq_one_letter_code
_entity_poly.pdbx_strand_id
1 'polypeptide(L)' 'MKELIEYIAKALVDNPDAIVISEDEDADGTILVKLAAAQEDMGRVIGKQGRTAKAMRTLLNAKATRENKRAVLQILE' A
#
# COMPACT_ATOMS: atom_id res chain seq x y z
N MET A 1 4.38 -4.98 7.89
CA MET A 1 3.36 -4.01 7.43
C MET A 1 2.97 -4.16 5.98
N LYS A 2 3.90 -4.57 5.12
CA LYS A 2 3.57 -4.75 3.70
C LYS A 2 2.49 -5.82 3.48
N GLU A 3 2.42 -6.81 4.37
CA GLU A 3 1.44 -7.90 4.23
C GLU A 3 0.00 -7.40 4.23
N LEU A 4 -0.30 -6.36 5.01
CA LEU A 4 -1.62 -5.77 5.03
C LEU A 4 -1.98 -5.18 3.67
N ILE A 5 -1.07 -4.41 3.10
CA ILE A 5 -1.28 -3.77 1.80
C ILE A 5 -1.33 -4.81 0.69
N GLU A 6 -0.48 -5.82 0.77
CA GLU A 6 -0.47 -6.90 -0.21
C GLU A 6 -1.82 -7.62 -0.24
N TYR A 7 -2.35 -7.95 0.92
CA TYR A 7 -3.63 -8.64 1.02
C TYR A 7 -4.75 -7.81 0.39
N ILE A 8 -4.81 -6.52 0.73
CA ILE A 8 -5.85 -5.64 0.21
C ILE A 8 -5.71 -5.47 -1.30
N ALA A 9 -4.51 -5.20 -1.78
CA ALA A 9 -4.28 -4.95 -3.20
C ALA A 9 -4.62 -6.19 -4.04
N LYS A 10 -4.19 -7.36 -3.60
CA LYS A 10 -4.47 -8.59 -4.34
C LYS A 10 -5.95 -8.92 -4.40
N ALA A 11 -6.71 -8.50 -3.39
CA ALA A 11 -8.15 -8.71 -3.38
C ALA A 11 -8.90 -7.79 -4.34
N LEU A 12 -8.29 -6.67 -4.73
CA LEU A 12 -8.95 -5.65 -5.54
C LEU A 12 -8.68 -5.76 -7.03
N VAL A 13 -7.57 -6.39 -7.42
CA VAL A 13 -7.12 -6.36 -8.81
C VAL A 13 -7.48 -7.64 -9.56
N ASP A 14 -7.49 -7.55 -10.90
CA ASP A 14 -7.73 -8.70 -11.75
C ASP A 14 -6.47 -9.53 -11.94
N ASN A 15 -5.29 -8.91 -11.81
CA ASN A 15 -4.01 -9.59 -12.01
C ASN A 15 -3.17 -9.52 -10.73
N PRO A 16 -3.52 -10.33 -9.72
CA PRO A 16 -2.81 -10.28 -8.44
C PRO A 16 -1.33 -10.68 -8.55
N ASP A 17 -0.96 -11.46 -9.55
CA ASP A 17 0.43 -11.89 -9.72
C ASP A 17 1.33 -10.72 -10.11
N ALA A 18 0.76 -9.63 -10.63
CA ALA A 18 1.52 -8.44 -11.00
C ALA A 18 1.69 -7.46 -9.83
N ILE A 19 1.09 -7.75 -8.69
CA ILE A 19 1.28 -6.91 -7.50
C ILE A 19 2.69 -7.13 -6.96
N VAL A 20 3.43 -6.04 -6.82
CA VAL A 20 4.77 -6.06 -6.22
C VAL A 20 4.76 -5.07 -5.08
N ILE A 21 5.12 -5.54 -3.89
CA ILE A 21 5.17 -4.69 -2.72
C ILE A 21 6.54 -4.82 -2.07
N SER A 22 7.13 -3.69 -1.73
CA SER A 22 8.38 -3.66 -1.00
C SER A 22 8.20 -2.85 0.27
N GLU A 23 9.02 -3.14 1.25
CA GLU A 23 9.01 -2.44 2.53
C GLU A 23 10.44 -2.07 2.86
N ASP A 24 10.67 -0.79 3.11
CA ASP A 24 11.97 -0.26 3.49
C ASP A 24 11.81 0.58 4.74
N GLU A 25 12.91 0.79 5.44
CA GLU A 25 12.92 1.65 6.61
C GLU A 25 13.97 2.73 6.38
N ASP A 26 13.58 3.99 6.58
CA ASP A 26 14.53 5.08 6.39
C ASP A 26 15.32 5.36 7.68
N ALA A 27 16.17 6.40 7.62
CA ALA A 27 17.05 6.73 8.75
C ALA A 27 16.29 7.13 10.01
N ASP A 28 15.06 7.62 9.87
CA ASP A 28 14.21 8.00 11.00
C ASP A 28 13.48 6.83 11.61
N GLY A 29 13.55 5.66 10.98
CA GLY A 29 12.73 4.53 11.37
C GLY A 29 11.35 4.53 10.75
N THR A 30 11.06 5.44 9.81
CA THR A 30 9.79 5.46 9.08
C THR A 30 9.79 4.31 8.08
N ILE A 31 8.71 3.54 8.08
CA ILE A 31 8.56 2.41 7.17
C ILE A 31 7.94 2.90 5.88
N LEU A 32 8.60 2.62 4.77
CA LEU A 32 8.12 3.00 3.45
C LEU A 32 7.63 1.76 2.73
N VAL A 33 6.32 1.71 2.48
CA VAL A 33 5.70 0.60 1.75
C VAL A 33 5.43 1.08 0.33
N LYS A 34 6.01 0.40 -0.65
CA LYS A 34 5.84 0.76 -2.06
C LYS A 34 5.00 -0.31 -2.74
N LEU A 35 4.01 0.13 -3.49
CA LEU A 35 3.06 -0.75 -4.16
C LEU A 35 3.09 -0.50 -5.66
N ALA A 36 3.27 -1.57 -6.43
CA ALA A 36 3.14 -1.52 -7.89
C ALA A 36 2.13 -2.57 -8.32
N ALA A 37 1.38 -2.26 -9.38
CA ALA A 37 0.37 -3.15 -9.94
C ALA A 37 0.46 -3.10 -11.45
N ALA A 38 -0.23 -4.03 -12.12
CA ALA A 38 -0.38 -3.96 -13.57
C ALA A 38 -1.06 -2.63 -13.92
N GLN A 39 -0.66 -2.03 -15.03
CA GLN A 39 -1.17 -0.72 -15.40
C GLN A 39 -2.69 -0.70 -15.53
N GLU A 40 -3.29 -1.75 -16.06
CA GLU A 40 -4.74 -1.86 -16.20
C GLU A 40 -5.45 -1.98 -14.84
N ASP A 41 -4.74 -2.30 -13.78
CA ASP A 41 -5.30 -2.41 -12.43
C ASP A 41 -5.06 -1.18 -11.56
N MET A 42 -4.28 -0.22 -12.05
CA MET A 42 -3.95 0.97 -11.25
C MET A 42 -5.19 1.73 -10.79
N GLY A 43 -6.19 1.83 -11.67
CA GLY A 43 -7.43 2.51 -11.30
C GLY A 43 -8.15 1.85 -10.13
N ARG A 44 -8.02 0.54 -9.99
CA ARG A 44 -8.64 -0.20 -8.89
C ARG A 44 -7.90 0.03 -7.58
N VAL A 45 -6.59 0.13 -7.66
CA VAL A 45 -5.75 0.35 -6.49
C VAL A 45 -5.90 1.76 -5.95
N ILE A 46 -5.99 2.74 -6.85
CA ILE A 46 -6.16 4.14 -6.47
C ILE A 46 -7.61 4.41 -6.07
N GLY A 47 -8.54 3.86 -6.84
CA GLY A 47 -9.96 4.02 -6.59
C GLY A 47 -10.48 5.36 -7.08
N LYS A 48 -11.81 5.48 -7.10
CA LYS A 48 -12.46 6.70 -7.54
C LYS A 48 -12.08 7.85 -6.61
N GLN A 49 -11.53 8.91 -7.19
CA GLN A 49 -11.08 10.08 -6.45
C GLN A 49 -10.02 9.75 -5.38
N GLY A 50 -9.28 8.67 -5.61
CA GLY A 50 -8.22 8.28 -4.69
C GLY A 50 -8.69 7.63 -3.40
N ARG A 51 -9.97 7.26 -3.32
CA ARG A 51 -10.56 6.77 -2.06
C ARG A 51 -9.96 5.45 -1.59
N THR A 52 -9.67 4.54 -2.51
CA THR A 52 -9.08 3.25 -2.14
C THR A 52 -7.66 3.43 -1.59
N ALA A 53 -6.87 4.25 -2.29
CA ALA A 53 -5.52 4.55 -1.82
C ALA A 53 -5.55 5.22 -0.45
N LYS A 54 -6.48 6.15 -0.25
CA LYS A 54 -6.63 6.84 1.03
C LYS A 54 -7.01 5.86 2.14
N ALA A 55 -7.92 4.93 1.85
CA ALA A 55 -8.32 3.92 2.82
C ALA A 55 -7.15 3.02 3.20
N MET A 56 -6.34 2.61 2.22
CA MET A 56 -5.16 1.81 2.49
C MET A 56 -4.16 2.57 3.38
N ARG A 57 -3.97 3.85 3.11
CA ARG A 57 -3.08 4.68 3.93
C ARG A 57 -3.59 4.79 5.37
N THR A 58 -4.90 4.95 5.53
CA THR A 58 -5.51 5.03 6.86
C THR A 58 -5.28 3.75 7.64
N LEU A 59 -5.49 2.59 7.01
CA LEU A 59 -5.28 1.31 7.66
C LEU A 59 -3.82 1.08 8.00
N LEU A 60 -2.93 1.43 7.09
CA LEU A 60 -1.49 1.28 7.31
C LEU A 60 -1.03 2.15 8.47
N ASN A 61 -1.51 3.40 8.53
CA ASN A 61 -1.16 4.30 9.61
C ASN A 61 -1.68 3.79 10.96
N ALA A 62 -2.89 3.24 10.99
CA ALA A 62 -3.44 2.68 12.21
C ALA A 62 -2.59 1.53 12.72
N LYS A 63 -2.16 0.65 11.82
CA LYS A 63 -1.29 -0.47 12.21
C LYS A 63 0.06 0.02 12.71
N ALA A 64 0.65 0.98 12.02
CA ALA A 64 1.94 1.54 12.42
C ALA A 64 1.87 2.20 13.79
N THR A 65 0.80 2.96 14.04
CA THR A 65 0.60 3.62 15.32
C THR A 65 0.52 2.59 16.47
N ARG A 66 -0.15 1.48 16.23
CA ARG A 66 -0.25 0.42 17.24
C ARG A 66 1.11 -0.18 17.57
N GLU A 67 2.05 -0.13 16.64
CA GLU A 67 3.40 -0.66 16.83
C GLU A 67 4.41 0.43 17.17
N ASN A 68 3.92 1.63 17.48
CA ASN A 68 4.76 2.80 17.78
C ASN A 68 5.70 3.14 16.65
N LYS A 69 5.22 3.01 15.41
CA LYS A 69 5.99 3.28 14.20
C LYS A 69 5.27 4.28 13.33
N ARG A 70 5.98 4.76 12.33
CA ARG A 70 5.43 5.64 11.31
C ARG A 70 5.56 4.91 9.97
N ALA A 71 4.52 4.97 9.14
CA ALA A 71 4.54 4.30 7.85
C ALA A 71 3.94 5.19 6.77
N VAL A 72 4.49 5.07 5.57
CA VAL A 72 4.05 5.82 4.40
C VAL A 72 3.78 4.81 3.28
N LEU A 73 2.67 4.97 2.58
CA LEU A 73 2.36 4.16 1.40
C LEU A 73 2.63 4.99 0.15
N GLN A 74 3.46 4.45 -0.73
CA GLN A 74 3.72 5.04 -2.02
C GLN A 74 3.24 4.10 -3.11
N ILE A 75 2.37 4.60 -3.99
CA ILE A 75 1.87 3.83 -5.13
C ILE A 75 2.67 4.26 -6.35
N LEU A 76 3.34 3.28 -6.97
CA LEU A 76 4.20 3.54 -8.12
C LEU A 76 3.36 3.45 -9.41
N GLU A 77 3.37 4.51 -10.19
CA GLU A 77 2.59 4.58 -11.43
C GLU A 77 3.45 4.36 -12.69
#